data_6f7ed5008a2a28e1d7abe1b99ad8d24f
#
_entry.id   6f7ed5008a2a28e1d7abe1b99ad8d24f
#
_cell.length_a   1.000
_cell.length_b   1.000
_cell.length_c   1.000
_cell.angle_alpha   90.00
_cell.angle_beta   90.00
_cell.angle_gamma   90.00
#
_symmetry.space_group_name_H-M   'P 1'
#
loop_
_entity.id
_entity.type
_entity.pdbx_description
1 polymer ?
#
loop_
_entity_poly.entity_id
_entity_poly.type
_entity_poly.pdbx_seq_one_letter_code
_entity_poly.pdbx_strand_id
1 'polypeptide(L)'
;MVAIIAIWGTLIINLILTVAGYTWYLQEAPKPDKQLPEKIPFVTVMVPAHNEGIVIVKTVLSLLSFDYPHDHYEIIVINDNSSDNSAELLKEVQNDFGEERLKVINTDNVTGGKGKSNALNIGLKQAKGSVIAIYDADNTPERGALRLLVAELLGNDRLAAVIGKFRTRNKEATILTRFINIETLSFQWMAQAGRQRLFKLCTIPGTNYVIRREILEKIGGWDVKALAEDTEISFRVYQMGYQIKFQPRAVTWEQEPQTLDVWFHQRTRWVKGNIYVVVKNAKLLFKKAGRPIRFDLLYFLSTYFLLMTALILSDVVFVLSVAGLAHSDLQGFSNALWLFGIIMFIISTFVTVTIEKGEMRFSNILYIIFMYLVYSQMWLAVAAYGMVGYIREQVFHKQAKWYKTKRYK
;
A
#
# COMPACT_ATOMS: atom_id res chain seq x y z
N MET A 1 5.75 25.78 19.40
CA MET A 1 6.68 25.95 18.25
C MET A 1 7.00 24.64 17.54
N VAL A 2 7.53 23.59 18.21
CA VAL A 2 7.88 22.29 17.55
C VAL A 2 6.69 21.65 16.83
N ALA A 3 5.51 21.60 17.45
CA ALA A 3 4.30 21.06 16.84
C ALA A 3 3.90 21.81 15.55
N ILE A 4 3.97 23.15 15.57
CA ILE A 4 3.68 23.99 14.41
C ILE A 4 4.65 23.68 13.26
N ILE A 5 5.94 23.62 13.55
CA ILE A 5 6.98 23.30 12.53
C ILE A 5 6.73 21.91 11.94
N ALA A 6 6.39 20.92 12.76
CA ALA A 6 6.13 19.55 12.32
C ALA A 6 4.89 19.46 11.40
N ILE A 7 3.79 20.08 11.81
CA ILE A 7 2.54 20.09 11.03
C ILE A 7 2.77 20.82 9.71
N TRP A 8 3.32 22.01 9.76
CA TRP A 8 3.57 22.83 8.56
C TRP A 8 4.60 22.21 7.62
N GLY A 9 5.72 21.69 8.17
CA GLY A 9 6.72 20.99 7.39
C GLY A 9 6.12 19.81 6.62
N THR A 10 5.25 19.04 7.27
CA THR A 10 4.57 17.91 6.63
C THR A 10 3.58 18.37 5.56
N LEU A 11 2.78 19.41 5.82
CA LEU A 11 1.85 19.96 4.83
C LEU A 11 2.57 20.51 3.60
N ILE A 12 3.68 21.23 3.78
CA ILE A 12 4.50 21.73 2.68
C ILE A 12 5.10 20.57 1.87
N ILE A 13 5.64 19.55 2.53
CA ILE A 13 6.16 18.36 1.85
C ILE A 13 5.04 17.68 1.04
N ASN A 14 3.86 17.51 1.62
CA ASN A 14 2.72 16.91 0.93
C ASN A 14 2.26 17.75 -0.27
N LEU A 15 2.26 19.07 -0.16
CA LEU A 15 1.96 19.95 -1.29
C LEU A 15 2.99 19.82 -2.42
N ILE A 16 4.28 19.81 -2.07
CA ILE A 16 5.38 19.60 -3.04
C ILE A 16 5.22 18.24 -3.72
N LEU A 17 4.93 17.19 -2.96
CA LEU A 17 4.70 15.85 -3.51
C LEU A 17 3.45 15.81 -4.41
N THR A 18 2.38 16.53 -4.06
CA THR A 18 1.17 16.64 -4.88
C THR A 18 1.46 17.29 -6.22
N VAL A 19 2.16 18.45 -6.22
CA VAL A 19 2.55 19.14 -7.45
C VAL A 19 3.48 18.28 -8.30
N ALA A 20 4.45 17.61 -7.66
CA ALA A 20 5.35 16.69 -8.34
C ALA A 20 4.61 15.48 -8.95
N GLY A 21 3.65 14.91 -8.23
CA GLY A 21 2.82 13.81 -8.72
C GLY A 21 1.93 14.22 -9.88
N TYR A 22 1.31 15.40 -9.80
CA TYR A 22 0.50 15.94 -10.88
C TYR A 22 1.35 16.22 -12.14
N THR A 23 2.51 16.88 -11.99
CA THR A 23 3.42 17.11 -13.11
C THR A 23 3.96 15.81 -13.72
N TRP A 24 4.21 14.80 -12.89
CA TRP A 24 4.59 13.47 -13.37
C TRP A 24 3.46 12.83 -14.17
N TYR A 25 2.21 12.90 -13.69
CA TYR A 25 1.04 12.43 -14.43
C TYR A 25 0.94 13.08 -15.81
N LEU A 26 1.05 14.41 -15.91
CA LEU A 26 0.98 15.12 -17.18
C LEU A 26 2.07 14.68 -18.17
N GLN A 27 3.22 14.23 -17.69
CA GLN A 27 4.32 13.74 -18.51
C GLN A 27 4.18 12.26 -18.91
N GLU A 28 3.58 11.42 -18.04
CA GLU A 28 3.47 9.98 -18.29
C GLU A 28 2.16 9.60 -19.01
N ALA A 29 1.06 10.33 -18.76
CA ALA A 29 -0.25 10.02 -19.34
C ALA A 29 -0.28 9.98 -20.88
N PRO A 30 0.39 10.91 -21.61
CA PRO A 30 0.39 10.90 -23.08
C PRO A 30 1.36 9.87 -23.69
N LYS A 31 2.23 9.24 -22.90
CA LYS A 31 3.18 8.26 -23.45
C LYS A 31 2.45 6.99 -23.89
N PRO A 32 2.85 6.39 -25.02
CA PRO A 32 2.30 5.11 -25.43
C PRO A 32 2.69 4.01 -24.43
N ASP A 33 1.88 2.94 -24.40
CA ASP A 33 2.22 1.73 -23.65
C ASP A 33 3.49 1.11 -24.20
N LYS A 34 4.39 0.72 -23.32
CA LYS A 34 5.54 -0.09 -23.72
C LYS A 34 5.05 -1.45 -24.20
N GLN A 35 5.65 -1.91 -25.27
CA GLN A 35 5.39 -3.24 -25.81
C GLN A 35 6.23 -4.28 -25.06
N LEU A 36 5.75 -5.51 -25.02
CA LEU A 36 6.56 -6.63 -24.58
C LEU A 36 7.73 -6.85 -25.56
N PRO A 37 8.91 -7.27 -25.08
CA PRO A 37 10.01 -7.63 -25.96
C PRO A 37 9.68 -8.89 -26.77
N GLU A 38 10.44 -9.18 -27.83
CA GLU A 38 10.30 -10.41 -28.60
C GLU A 38 10.42 -11.67 -27.73
N LYS A 39 11.37 -11.68 -26.79
CA LYS A 39 11.51 -12.75 -25.81
C LYS A 39 10.65 -12.43 -24.57
N ILE A 40 9.45 -12.96 -24.57
CA ILE A 40 8.49 -12.79 -23.47
C ILE A 40 8.93 -13.65 -22.26
N PRO A 41 9.07 -13.07 -21.06
CA PRO A 41 9.43 -13.86 -19.88
C PRO A 41 8.27 -14.72 -19.40
N PHE A 42 8.57 -15.84 -18.77
CA PHE A 42 7.59 -16.61 -18.03
C PHE A 42 7.33 -15.94 -16.69
N VAL A 43 6.06 -15.73 -16.36
CA VAL A 43 5.61 -15.06 -15.13
C VAL A 43 4.93 -16.05 -14.21
N THR A 44 5.28 -16.05 -12.92
CA THR A 44 4.47 -16.71 -11.90
C THR A 44 3.65 -15.66 -11.15
N VAL A 45 2.33 -15.75 -11.26
CA VAL A 45 1.38 -14.94 -10.50
C VAL A 45 1.08 -15.65 -9.18
N MET A 46 1.37 -15.02 -8.05
CA MET A 46 1.19 -15.61 -6.72
C MET A 46 0.06 -14.90 -5.98
N VAL A 47 -0.82 -15.69 -5.38
CA VAL A 47 -1.98 -15.23 -4.61
C VAL A 47 -1.97 -15.89 -3.24
N PRO A 48 -1.55 -15.19 -2.17
CA PRO A 48 -1.71 -15.69 -0.81
C PRO A 48 -3.16 -15.54 -0.37
N ALA A 49 -3.78 -16.64 0.08
CA ALA A 49 -5.18 -16.68 0.48
C ALA A 49 -5.34 -17.37 1.84
N HIS A 50 -6.17 -16.79 2.72
CA HIS A 50 -6.57 -17.39 4.00
C HIS A 50 -8.04 -17.10 4.27
N ASN A 51 -8.89 -18.12 4.21
CA ASN A 51 -10.35 -17.98 4.39
C ASN A 51 -10.98 -16.96 3.42
N GLU A 52 -10.71 -17.04 2.13
CA GLU A 52 -11.15 -16.09 1.11
C GLU A 52 -12.24 -16.66 0.16
N GLY A 53 -12.99 -17.68 0.59
CA GLY A 53 -14.02 -18.36 -0.21
C GLY A 53 -15.05 -17.42 -0.86
N ILE A 54 -15.32 -16.25 -0.26
CA ILE A 54 -16.27 -15.26 -0.80
C ILE A 54 -15.76 -14.61 -2.10
N VAL A 55 -14.44 -14.45 -2.25
CA VAL A 55 -13.85 -13.61 -3.32
C VAL A 55 -12.84 -14.33 -4.21
N ILE A 56 -12.25 -15.45 -3.74
CA ILE A 56 -11.11 -16.08 -4.39
C ILE A 56 -11.37 -16.55 -5.82
N VAL A 57 -12.55 -17.11 -6.10
CA VAL A 57 -12.91 -17.57 -7.45
C VAL A 57 -12.91 -16.41 -8.44
N LYS A 58 -13.53 -15.28 -8.08
CA LYS A 58 -13.55 -14.08 -8.92
C LYS A 58 -12.15 -13.56 -9.20
N THR A 59 -11.28 -13.56 -8.20
CA THR A 59 -9.89 -13.16 -8.34
C THR A 59 -9.15 -14.07 -9.30
N VAL A 60 -9.23 -15.40 -9.11
CA VAL A 60 -8.54 -16.37 -9.97
C VAL A 60 -9.03 -16.27 -11.41
N LEU A 61 -10.33 -16.18 -11.65
CA LEU A 61 -10.87 -16.00 -13.00
C LEU A 61 -10.39 -14.70 -13.67
N SER A 62 -10.28 -13.61 -12.91
CA SER A 62 -9.74 -12.35 -13.40
C SER A 62 -8.25 -12.50 -13.80
N LEU A 63 -7.46 -13.21 -13.01
CA LEU A 63 -6.04 -13.47 -13.31
C LEU A 63 -5.87 -14.40 -14.54
N LEU A 64 -6.73 -15.40 -14.69
CA LEU A 64 -6.74 -16.29 -15.85
C LEU A 64 -7.11 -15.57 -17.16
N SER A 65 -7.74 -14.39 -17.06
CA SER A 65 -8.17 -13.57 -18.20
C SER A 65 -7.15 -12.51 -18.63
N PHE A 66 -5.92 -12.53 -18.12
CA PHE A 66 -4.89 -11.56 -18.50
C PHE A 66 -4.61 -11.54 -20.00
N ASP A 67 -4.44 -10.34 -20.55
CA ASP A 67 -3.90 -10.08 -21.89
C ASP A 67 -2.37 -10.29 -21.86
N TYR A 68 -1.97 -11.56 -21.71
CA TYR A 68 -0.60 -12.04 -21.70
C TYR A 68 -0.59 -13.45 -22.31
N PRO A 69 0.44 -13.87 -23.07
CA PRO A 69 0.45 -15.18 -23.70
C PRO A 69 0.23 -16.30 -22.68
N HIS A 70 -0.75 -17.15 -22.94
CA HIS A 70 -1.24 -18.14 -21.95
C HIS A 70 -0.21 -19.22 -21.58
N ASP A 71 0.73 -19.49 -22.48
CA ASP A 71 1.86 -20.40 -22.29
C ASP A 71 3.07 -19.75 -21.59
N HIS A 72 2.98 -18.44 -21.27
CA HIS A 72 4.04 -17.67 -20.62
C HIS A 72 3.71 -17.21 -19.21
N TYR A 73 2.66 -17.72 -18.60
CA TYR A 73 2.42 -17.51 -17.18
C TYR A 73 1.65 -18.66 -16.51
N GLU A 74 1.88 -18.82 -15.24
CA GLU A 74 1.14 -19.69 -14.33
C GLU A 74 0.58 -18.90 -13.15
N ILE A 75 -0.48 -19.40 -12.52
CA ILE A 75 -1.01 -18.87 -11.27
C ILE A 75 -0.77 -19.87 -10.16
N ILE A 76 -0.20 -19.42 -9.05
CA ILE A 76 -0.04 -20.20 -7.82
C ILE A 76 -0.87 -19.55 -6.72
N VAL A 77 -1.93 -20.22 -6.30
CA VAL A 77 -2.69 -19.81 -5.11
C VAL A 77 -2.15 -20.59 -3.91
N ILE A 78 -1.69 -19.85 -2.90
CA ILE A 78 -1.25 -20.42 -1.64
C ILE A 78 -2.41 -20.30 -0.65
N ASN A 79 -3.16 -21.40 -0.51
CA ASN A 79 -4.28 -21.50 0.42
C ASN A 79 -3.72 -21.80 1.82
N ASP A 80 -3.47 -20.73 2.57
CA ASP A 80 -2.70 -20.74 3.82
C ASP A 80 -3.57 -21.16 5.01
N ASN A 81 -3.70 -22.47 5.23
CA ASN A 81 -4.40 -23.04 6.37
C ASN A 81 -5.85 -22.52 6.51
N SER A 82 -6.59 -22.45 5.41
CA SER A 82 -8.01 -22.02 5.43
C SER A 82 -8.91 -23.07 6.07
N SER A 83 -9.89 -22.58 6.81
CA SER A 83 -10.93 -23.40 7.47
C SER A 83 -12.32 -23.24 6.82
N ASP A 84 -12.44 -22.35 5.83
CA ASP A 84 -13.65 -22.16 5.03
C ASP A 84 -13.63 -23.02 3.75
N ASN A 85 -14.58 -22.81 2.85
CA ASN A 85 -14.69 -23.55 1.58
C ASN A 85 -13.69 -23.10 0.49
N SER A 86 -12.64 -22.32 0.82
CA SER A 86 -11.66 -21.83 -0.16
C SER A 86 -10.97 -22.97 -0.91
N ALA A 87 -10.60 -24.06 -0.21
CA ALA A 87 -9.92 -25.20 -0.82
C ALA A 87 -10.79 -25.93 -1.87
N GLU A 88 -12.05 -26.10 -1.57
CA GLU A 88 -13.03 -26.78 -2.44
C GLU A 88 -13.25 -25.96 -3.72
N LEU A 89 -13.52 -24.65 -3.56
CA LEU A 89 -13.73 -23.74 -4.68
C LEU A 89 -12.50 -23.63 -5.59
N LEU A 90 -11.31 -23.57 -5.00
CA LEU A 90 -10.06 -23.55 -5.76
C LEU A 90 -9.84 -24.83 -6.55
N LYS A 91 -10.20 -26.00 -5.97
CA LYS A 91 -10.11 -27.28 -6.65
C LYS A 91 -11.05 -27.38 -7.83
N GLU A 92 -12.26 -26.84 -7.71
CA GLU A 92 -13.21 -26.78 -8.82
C GLU A 92 -12.64 -25.95 -9.98
N VAL A 93 -12.14 -24.74 -9.72
CA VAL A 93 -11.53 -23.89 -10.75
C VAL A 93 -10.28 -24.56 -11.35
N GLN A 94 -9.48 -25.25 -10.53
CA GLN A 94 -8.30 -25.97 -11.02
C GLN A 94 -8.66 -27.10 -11.97
N ASN A 95 -9.76 -27.83 -11.71
CA ASN A 95 -10.24 -28.88 -12.59
C ASN A 95 -10.68 -28.33 -13.97
N ASP A 96 -11.27 -27.14 -13.99
CA ASP A 96 -11.75 -26.48 -15.23
C ASP A 96 -10.59 -25.96 -16.09
N PHE A 97 -9.53 -25.46 -15.50
CA PHE A 97 -8.43 -24.75 -16.21
C PHE A 97 -7.13 -25.56 -16.30
N GLY A 98 -6.99 -26.62 -15.53
CA GLY A 98 -5.82 -27.48 -15.50
C GLY A 98 -4.71 -26.98 -14.53
N GLU A 99 -3.97 -27.94 -13.98
CA GLU A 99 -2.91 -27.70 -12.99
C GLU A 99 -1.72 -26.90 -13.56
N GLU A 100 -1.50 -26.96 -14.86
CA GLU A 100 -0.45 -26.22 -15.53
C GLU A 100 -0.70 -24.69 -15.50
N ARG A 101 -1.98 -24.28 -15.52
CA ARG A 101 -2.37 -22.87 -15.49
C ARG A 101 -2.67 -22.37 -14.08
N LEU A 102 -3.28 -23.20 -13.24
CA LEU A 102 -3.63 -22.89 -11.87
C LEU A 102 -3.13 -23.98 -10.93
N LYS A 103 -2.10 -23.66 -10.17
CA LYS A 103 -1.59 -24.50 -9.10
C LYS A 103 -2.12 -24.05 -7.75
N VAL A 104 -2.65 -24.97 -6.96
CA VAL A 104 -3.13 -24.70 -5.60
C VAL A 104 -2.20 -25.40 -4.60
N ILE A 105 -1.63 -24.62 -3.69
CA ILE A 105 -0.80 -25.11 -2.59
C ILE A 105 -1.61 -24.95 -1.31
N ASN A 106 -2.08 -26.07 -0.76
CA ASN A 106 -2.73 -26.08 0.54
C ASN A 106 -1.67 -26.29 1.64
N THR A 107 -1.59 -25.36 2.59
CA THR A 107 -0.73 -25.49 3.76
C THR A 107 -1.53 -26.02 4.95
N ASP A 108 -0.84 -26.57 5.92
CA ASP A 108 -1.39 -27.12 7.16
C ASP A 108 -1.02 -26.23 8.38
N ASN A 109 -1.38 -26.69 9.57
CA ASN A 109 -1.08 -25.99 10.83
C ASN A 109 0.44 -25.91 11.13
N VAL A 110 1.26 -26.74 10.50
CA VAL A 110 2.72 -26.79 10.73
C VAL A 110 3.43 -25.83 9.79
N THR A 111 3.07 -25.86 8.52
CA THR A 111 3.73 -25.08 7.45
C THR A 111 3.08 -23.72 7.24
N GLY A 112 1.77 -23.60 7.44
CA GLY A 112 0.94 -22.41 7.19
C GLY A 112 0.48 -21.69 8.45
N GLY A 113 -0.44 -20.73 8.25
CA GLY A 113 -1.01 -19.92 9.33
C GLY A 113 -0.06 -18.90 9.96
N LYS A 114 1.11 -18.68 9.32
CA LYS A 114 2.19 -17.80 9.80
C LYS A 114 2.21 -16.42 9.11
N GLY A 115 1.16 -16.11 8.36
CA GLY A 115 0.97 -14.84 7.69
C GLY A 115 1.43 -14.80 6.24
N LYS A 116 1.14 -13.66 5.58
CA LYS A 116 1.30 -13.45 4.13
C LYS A 116 2.74 -13.71 3.64
N SER A 117 3.74 -13.19 4.36
CA SER A 117 5.16 -13.40 4.03
C SER A 117 5.54 -14.88 3.95
N ASN A 118 5.06 -15.70 4.91
CA ASN A 118 5.32 -17.12 4.91
C ASN A 118 4.66 -17.83 3.72
N ALA A 119 3.40 -17.51 3.44
CA ALA A 119 2.68 -18.05 2.29
C ALA A 119 3.39 -17.70 0.96
N LEU A 120 3.81 -16.44 0.78
CA LEU A 120 4.56 -16.00 -0.39
C LEU A 120 5.91 -16.72 -0.52
N ASN A 121 6.65 -16.95 0.57
CA ASN A 121 7.90 -17.70 0.55
C ASN A 121 7.70 -19.18 0.20
N ILE A 122 6.57 -19.77 0.59
CA ILE A 122 6.20 -21.14 0.17
C ILE A 122 5.93 -21.18 -1.34
N GLY A 123 5.15 -20.23 -1.85
CA GLY A 123 4.85 -20.11 -3.27
C GLY A 123 6.11 -19.88 -4.13
N LEU A 124 7.03 -19.02 -3.67
CA LEU A 124 8.27 -18.72 -4.37
C LEU A 124 9.14 -19.94 -4.67
N LYS A 125 9.18 -20.90 -3.75
CA LYS A 125 9.93 -22.16 -3.93
C LYS A 125 9.40 -23.02 -5.08
N GLN A 126 8.15 -22.84 -5.45
CA GLN A 126 7.47 -23.60 -6.50
C GLN A 126 7.27 -22.81 -7.79
N ALA A 127 7.59 -21.51 -7.77
CA ALA A 127 7.46 -20.61 -8.90
C ALA A 127 8.45 -20.98 -10.02
N LYS A 128 8.00 -20.96 -11.28
CA LYS A 128 8.83 -21.21 -12.46
C LYS A 128 9.27 -19.93 -13.13
N GLY A 129 8.53 -18.83 -12.93
CA GLY A 129 8.72 -17.55 -13.59
C GLY A 129 10.02 -16.85 -13.24
N SER A 130 10.65 -16.22 -14.23
CA SER A 130 11.74 -15.27 -14.02
C SER A 130 11.25 -13.92 -13.48
N VAL A 131 9.96 -13.67 -13.61
CA VAL A 131 9.24 -12.54 -13.04
C VAL A 131 8.14 -13.09 -12.11
N ILE A 132 8.04 -12.53 -10.92
CA ILE A 132 7.02 -12.87 -9.93
C ILE A 132 6.02 -11.71 -9.87
N ALA A 133 4.73 -12.01 -10.05
CA ALA A 133 3.64 -11.06 -9.89
C ALA A 133 2.84 -11.39 -8.62
N ILE A 134 2.47 -10.39 -7.83
CA ILE A 134 1.73 -10.58 -6.58
C ILE A 134 0.38 -9.88 -6.66
N TYR A 135 -0.68 -10.62 -6.34
CA TYR A 135 -2.04 -10.10 -6.18
C TYR A 135 -2.66 -10.64 -4.89
N ASP A 136 -3.38 -9.80 -4.17
CA ASP A 136 -4.17 -10.23 -3.02
C ASP A 136 -5.41 -11.00 -3.45
N ALA A 137 -5.93 -11.85 -2.58
CA ALA A 137 -7.02 -12.78 -2.87
C ALA A 137 -8.38 -12.13 -3.18
N ASP A 138 -8.52 -10.81 -3.01
CA ASP A 138 -9.72 -10.02 -3.32
C ASP A 138 -9.54 -9.08 -4.53
N ASN A 139 -8.42 -9.15 -5.19
CA ASN A 139 -8.09 -8.30 -6.31
C ASN A 139 -8.75 -8.76 -7.61
N THR A 140 -9.21 -7.80 -8.39
CA THR A 140 -9.68 -8.02 -9.77
C THR A 140 -8.91 -7.09 -10.70
N PRO A 141 -7.74 -7.51 -11.20
CA PRO A 141 -6.95 -6.71 -12.11
C PRO A 141 -7.63 -6.56 -13.47
N GLU A 142 -7.36 -5.44 -14.13
CA GLU A 142 -7.73 -5.25 -15.53
C GLU A 142 -6.88 -6.16 -16.42
N ARG A 143 -7.44 -6.61 -17.55
CA ARG A 143 -6.81 -7.61 -18.43
C ARG A 143 -5.39 -7.24 -18.87
N GLY A 144 -5.13 -5.96 -19.15
CA GLY A 144 -3.81 -5.46 -19.58
C GLY A 144 -2.81 -5.23 -18.44
N ALA A 145 -3.20 -5.39 -17.16
CA ALA A 145 -2.36 -4.99 -16.03
C ALA A 145 -1.02 -5.72 -15.99
N LEU A 146 -1.04 -7.05 -16.14
CA LEU A 146 0.19 -7.85 -16.11
C LEU A 146 1.15 -7.45 -17.24
N ARG A 147 0.63 -7.31 -18.47
CA ARG A 147 1.42 -6.91 -19.65
C ARG A 147 2.10 -5.56 -19.43
N LEU A 148 1.37 -4.57 -18.91
CA LEU A 148 1.90 -3.23 -18.64
C LEU A 148 3.00 -3.24 -17.57
N LEU A 149 2.82 -4.02 -16.50
CA LEU A 149 3.82 -4.15 -15.44
C LEU A 149 5.10 -4.81 -15.95
N VAL A 150 4.97 -5.91 -16.69
CA VAL A 150 6.11 -6.66 -17.24
C VAL A 150 6.86 -5.86 -18.29
N ALA A 151 6.15 -5.23 -19.23
CA ALA A 151 6.76 -4.38 -20.26
C ALA A 151 7.55 -3.21 -19.65
N GLU A 152 7.03 -2.60 -18.58
CA GLU A 152 7.73 -1.55 -17.86
C GLU A 152 8.98 -2.07 -17.14
N LEU A 153 8.88 -3.25 -16.48
CA LEU A 153 9.99 -3.88 -15.76
C LEU A 153 11.17 -4.20 -16.70
N LEU A 154 10.87 -4.77 -17.87
CA LEU A 154 11.88 -5.18 -18.82
C LEU A 154 12.50 -4.00 -19.58
N GLY A 155 11.84 -2.87 -19.62
CA GLY A 155 12.36 -1.66 -20.27
C GLY A 155 13.52 -0.97 -19.53
N ASN A 156 13.93 -1.47 -18.34
CA ASN A 156 15.05 -0.90 -17.59
C ASN A 156 15.62 -1.92 -16.60
N ASP A 157 16.88 -2.31 -16.78
CA ASP A 157 17.55 -3.31 -15.93
C ASP A 157 17.82 -2.84 -14.49
N ARG A 158 17.74 -1.54 -14.23
CA ARG A 158 17.83 -1.02 -12.86
C ARG A 158 16.54 -1.23 -12.05
N LEU A 159 15.42 -1.59 -12.71
CA LEU A 159 14.18 -1.87 -12.02
C LEU A 159 14.21 -3.28 -11.45
N ALA A 160 14.07 -3.39 -10.13
CA ALA A 160 13.77 -4.65 -9.46
C ALA A 160 12.29 -4.98 -9.54
N ALA A 161 11.43 -3.96 -9.39
CA ALA A 161 9.99 -4.12 -9.34
C ALA A 161 9.27 -2.97 -10.04
N VAL A 162 8.04 -3.27 -10.47
CA VAL A 162 7.08 -2.28 -10.98
C VAL A 162 5.76 -2.50 -10.24
N ILE A 163 5.21 -1.43 -9.70
CA ILE A 163 3.92 -1.43 -8.99
C ILE A 163 2.84 -0.83 -9.86
N GLY A 164 1.66 -1.41 -9.83
CA GLY A 164 0.47 -0.87 -10.49
C GLY A 164 -0.34 0.02 -9.54
N LYS A 165 -1.49 0.45 -10.05
CA LYS A 165 -2.48 1.25 -9.33
C LYS A 165 -3.60 0.34 -8.83
N PHE A 166 -4.10 0.62 -7.63
CA PHE A 166 -5.30 -0.04 -7.11
C PHE A 166 -6.44 0.97 -6.94
N ARG A 167 -7.66 0.49 -7.13
CA ARG A 167 -8.88 1.29 -7.03
C ARG A 167 -9.92 0.58 -6.17
N THR A 168 -10.70 1.36 -5.45
CA THR A 168 -11.75 0.86 -4.57
C THR A 168 -12.99 0.46 -5.36
N ARG A 169 -13.29 -0.85 -5.39
CA ARG A 169 -14.45 -1.39 -6.08
C ARG A 169 -15.76 -0.99 -5.41
N ASN A 170 -15.81 -1.04 -4.09
CA ASN A 170 -16.99 -0.76 -3.27
C ASN A 170 -17.04 0.68 -2.70
N LYS A 171 -16.46 1.66 -3.41
CA LYS A 171 -16.37 3.05 -2.95
C LYS A 171 -17.71 3.71 -2.64
N GLU A 172 -18.81 3.21 -3.24
CA GLU A 172 -20.18 3.73 -3.06
C GLU A 172 -20.93 3.08 -1.90
N ALA A 173 -20.36 2.07 -1.23
CA ALA A 173 -21.06 1.27 -0.22
C ALA A 173 -21.35 2.03 1.07
N THR A 174 -20.40 2.86 1.53
CA THR A 174 -20.52 3.65 2.77
C THR A 174 -19.74 4.96 2.67
N ILE A 175 -19.97 5.90 3.59
CA ILE A 175 -19.15 7.13 3.72
C ILE A 175 -17.70 6.75 4.00
N LEU A 176 -17.47 5.72 4.82
CA LEU A 176 -16.13 5.23 5.12
C LEU A 176 -15.39 4.76 3.86
N THR A 177 -16.03 3.97 3.01
CA THR A 177 -15.41 3.51 1.75
C THR A 177 -15.16 4.65 0.76
N ARG A 178 -15.94 5.74 0.83
CA ARG A 178 -15.66 6.99 0.11
C ARG A 178 -14.39 7.66 0.60
N PHE A 179 -14.24 7.79 1.93
CA PHE A 179 -13.02 8.34 2.51
C PHE A 179 -11.79 7.51 2.16
N ILE A 180 -11.89 6.19 2.24
CA ILE A 180 -10.80 5.28 1.88
C ILE A 180 -10.45 5.40 0.39
N ASN A 181 -11.43 5.53 -0.51
CA ASN A 181 -11.16 5.77 -1.92
C ASN A 181 -10.35 7.05 -2.16
N ILE A 182 -10.72 8.16 -1.51
CA ILE A 182 -10.00 9.44 -1.63
C ILE A 182 -8.59 9.33 -1.00
N GLU A 183 -8.45 8.68 0.16
CA GLU A 183 -7.16 8.39 0.79
C GLU A 183 -6.24 7.60 -0.14
N THR A 184 -6.77 6.54 -0.74
CA THR A 184 -6.06 5.64 -1.67
C THR A 184 -5.56 6.40 -2.91
N LEU A 185 -6.40 7.25 -3.50
CA LEU A 185 -6.01 8.08 -4.64
C LEU A 185 -4.93 9.10 -4.24
N SER A 186 -5.09 9.74 -3.08
CA SER A 186 -4.10 10.68 -2.56
C SER A 186 -2.77 9.99 -2.29
N PHE A 187 -2.76 8.81 -1.69
CA PHE A 187 -1.54 8.03 -1.48
C PHE A 187 -0.82 7.74 -2.80
N GLN A 188 -1.55 7.31 -3.84
CA GLN A 188 -0.93 6.92 -5.10
C GLN A 188 -0.42 8.13 -5.89
N TRP A 189 -1.20 9.20 -6.00
CA TRP A 189 -0.82 10.37 -6.81
C TRP A 189 0.10 11.34 -6.08
N MET A 190 -0.08 11.55 -4.78
CA MET A 190 0.81 12.38 -3.98
C MET A 190 2.06 11.59 -3.55
N ALA A 191 1.86 10.52 -2.75
CA ALA A 191 2.99 9.86 -2.11
C ALA A 191 3.78 8.96 -3.08
N GLN A 192 3.13 8.17 -3.95
CA GLN A 192 3.87 7.31 -4.87
C GLN A 192 4.40 8.09 -6.09
N ALA A 193 3.52 8.77 -6.84
CA ALA A 193 3.91 9.51 -8.03
C ALA A 193 4.83 10.70 -7.71
N GLY A 194 4.55 11.45 -6.63
CA GLY A 194 5.38 12.58 -6.21
C GLY A 194 6.79 12.16 -5.83
N ARG A 195 6.95 11.11 -5.01
CA ARG A 195 8.27 10.54 -4.66
C ARG A 195 8.97 9.94 -5.88
N GLN A 196 8.23 9.26 -6.77
CA GLN A 196 8.76 8.78 -8.04
C GLN A 196 9.37 9.91 -8.86
N ARG A 197 8.68 11.04 -8.96
CA ARG A 197 9.13 12.20 -9.72
C ARG A 197 10.40 12.82 -9.14
N LEU A 198 10.42 13.07 -7.83
CA LEU A 198 11.49 13.82 -7.17
C LEU A 198 12.69 12.96 -6.81
N PHE A 199 12.45 11.73 -6.32
CA PHE A 199 13.49 10.92 -5.68
C PHE A 199 13.70 9.57 -6.34
N LYS A 200 12.89 9.19 -7.36
CA LYS A 200 12.86 7.84 -7.95
C LYS A 200 12.51 6.76 -6.93
N LEU A 201 11.67 7.12 -5.95
CA LEU A 201 11.24 6.24 -4.87
C LEU A 201 9.76 5.91 -5.00
N CYS A 202 9.44 4.63 -4.89
CA CYS A 202 8.09 4.08 -4.71
C CYS A 202 8.13 3.00 -3.64
N THR A 203 7.02 2.77 -2.96
CA THR A 203 6.87 1.67 -2.01
C THR A 203 5.93 0.65 -2.60
N ILE A 204 6.30 -0.62 -2.57
CA ILE A 204 5.42 -1.73 -2.98
C ILE A 204 4.18 -1.72 -2.08
N PRO A 205 2.96 -1.74 -2.63
CA PRO A 205 1.72 -1.60 -1.83
C PRO A 205 1.12 -2.95 -1.38
N GLY A 206 1.88 -4.04 -1.44
CA GLY A 206 1.44 -5.38 -1.06
C GLY A 206 0.72 -6.16 -2.15
N THR A 207 0.19 -5.51 -3.16
CA THR A 207 -0.55 -6.13 -4.27
C THR A 207 -0.28 -5.42 -5.59
N ASN A 208 -0.70 -6.04 -6.72
CA ASN A 208 -0.59 -5.50 -8.07
C ASN A 208 0.83 -5.00 -8.39
N TYR A 209 1.81 -5.86 -8.23
CA TYR A 209 3.19 -5.56 -8.60
C TYR A 209 3.89 -6.77 -9.19
N VAL A 210 4.94 -6.50 -9.96
CA VAL A 210 5.87 -7.51 -10.46
C VAL A 210 7.27 -7.22 -9.93
N ILE A 211 8.04 -8.29 -9.68
CA ILE A 211 9.42 -8.21 -9.20
C ILE A 211 10.27 -9.25 -9.92
N ARG A 212 11.54 -8.92 -10.24
CA ARG A 212 12.50 -9.88 -10.79
C ARG A 212 12.79 -10.96 -9.77
N ARG A 213 12.61 -12.23 -10.15
CA ARG A 213 12.84 -13.37 -9.26
C ARG A 213 14.27 -13.40 -8.73
N GLU A 214 15.26 -13.18 -9.57
CA GLU A 214 16.66 -13.18 -9.17
C GLU A 214 16.98 -12.17 -8.06
N ILE A 215 16.34 -10.99 -8.10
CA ILE A 215 16.51 -9.97 -7.06
C ILE A 215 15.78 -10.39 -5.79
N LEU A 216 14.56 -10.93 -5.91
CA LEU A 216 13.78 -11.43 -4.80
C LEU A 216 14.52 -12.56 -4.05
N GLU A 217 15.15 -13.48 -4.78
CA GLU A 217 15.97 -14.54 -4.19
C GLU A 217 17.25 -14.01 -3.53
N LYS A 218 17.94 -13.07 -4.17
CA LYS A 218 19.13 -12.40 -3.59
C LYS A 218 18.84 -11.70 -2.26
N ILE A 219 17.67 -11.10 -2.11
CA ILE A 219 17.25 -10.45 -0.85
C ILE A 219 16.67 -11.45 0.17
N GLY A 220 16.53 -12.73 -0.17
CA GLY A 220 16.08 -13.78 0.71
C GLY A 220 14.56 -13.88 0.88
N GLY A 221 13.77 -13.43 -0.11
CA GLY A 221 12.31 -13.46 -0.08
C GLY A 221 11.70 -12.42 0.86
N TRP A 222 10.49 -12.70 1.37
CA TRP A 222 9.76 -11.82 2.29
C TRP A 222 10.14 -12.09 3.75
N ASP A 223 10.28 -11.01 4.54
CA ASP A 223 10.55 -11.09 5.98
C ASP A 223 9.28 -11.57 6.72
N VAL A 224 9.34 -12.77 7.28
CA VAL A 224 8.21 -13.38 8.02
C VAL A 224 7.86 -12.65 9.33
N LYS A 225 8.74 -11.77 9.81
CA LYS A 225 8.50 -10.94 11.00
C LYS A 225 7.82 -9.61 10.66
N ALA A 226 7.82 -9.21 9.38
CA ALA A 226 7.25 -7.94 8.96
C ALA A 226 5.74 -8.06 8.75
N LEU A 227 4.95 -7.22 9.44
CA LEU A 227 3.51 -7.05 9.20
C LEU A 227 3.22 -6.19 7.96
N ALA A 228 4.19 -5.39 7.53
CA ALA A 228 4.20 -4.63 6.27
C ALA A 228 5.39 -5.15 5.44
N GLU A 229 5.25 -6.36 4.94
CA GLU A 229 6.25 -7.09 4.17
C GLU A 229 6.61 -6.37 2.86
N ASP A 230 5.67 -5.65 2.32
CA ASP A 230 5.73 -4.84 1.11
C ASP A 230 6.61 -3.60 1.29
N THR A 231 6.39 -2.85 2.37
CA THR A 231 7.25 -1.72 2.72
C THR A 231 8.65 -2.21 3.04
N GLU A 232 8.78 -3.30 3.78
CA GLU A 232 10.05 -3.87 4.20
C GLU A 232 10.89 -4.32 2.99
N ILE A 233 10.30 -5.05 2.05
CA ILE A 233 11.00 -5.50 0.84
C ILE A 233 11.42 -4.32 -0.04
N SER A 234 10.63 -3.24 -0.09
CA SER A 234 10.96 -2.03 -0.82
C SER A 234 12.26 -1.41 -0.34
N PHE A 235 12.46 -1.35 0.97
CA PHE A 235 13.70 -0.83 1.56
C PHE A 235 14.91 -1.70 1.21
N ARG A 236 14.77 -3.04 1.22
CA ARG A 236 15.88 -3.94 0.83
C ARG A 236 16.23 -3.81 -0.64
N VAL A 237 15.26 -3.66 -1.51
CA VAL A 237 15.47 -3.42 -2.95
C VAL A 237 16.32 -2.16 -3.16
N TYR A 238 15.98 -1.06 -2.52
CA TYR A 238 16.76 0.18 -2.63
C TYR A 238 18.17 0.09 -2.01
N GLN A 239 18.33 -0.65 -0.92
CA GLN A 239 19.65 -0.88 -0.31
C GLN A 239 20.60 -1.64 -1.25
N MET A 240 20.07 -2.47 -2.14
CA MET A 240 20.84 -3.15 -3.19
C MET A 240 21.12 -2.27 -4.42
N GLY A 241 20.66 -1.00 -4.43
CA GLY A 241 20.87 -0.07 -5.55
C GLY A 241 19.88 -0.20 -6.69
N TYR A 242 18.87 -1.05 -6.57
CA TYR A 242 17.79 -1.18 -7.55
C TYR A 242 16.69 -0.14 -7.33
N GLN A 243 15.78 -0.02 -8.29
CA GLN A 243 14.67 0.92 -8.27
C GLN A 243 13.34 0.19 -8.36
N ILE A 244 12.30 0.84 -7.85
CA ILE A 244 10.90 0.47 -8.01
C ILE A 244 10.22 1.57 -8.81
N LYS A 245 9.37 1.22 -9.78
CA LYS A 245 8.65 2.19 -10.60
C LYS A 245 7.14 2.02 -10.47
N PHE A 246 6.40 3.14 -10.46
CA PHE A 246 4.96 3.17 -10.50
C PHE A 246 4.45 3.20 -11.94
N GLN A 247 3.55 2.27 -12.29
CA GLN A 247 2.84 2.17 -13.57
C GLN A 247 1.33 2.35 -13.37
N PRO A 248 0.81 3.59 -13.43
CA PRO A 248 -0.57 3.90 -13.05
C PRO A 248 -1.64 3.35 -14.00
N ARG A 249 -1.26 2.87 -15.19
CA ARG A 249 -2.20 2.25 -16.16
C ARG A 249 -2.42 0.77 -15.89
N ALA A 250 -1.55 0.11 -15.10
CA ALA A 250 -1.75 -1.25 -14.63
C ALA A 250 -2.68 -1.22 -13.41
N VAL A 251 -3.98 -1.34 -13.63
CA VAL A 251 -5.00 -1.15 -12.60
C VAL A 251 -5.49 -2.49 -12.05
N THR A 252 -5.68 -2.57 -10.74
CA THR A 252 -6.47 -3.60 -10.07
C THR A 252 -7.57 -2.96 -9.23
N TRP A 253 -8.64 -3.70 -8.99
CA TRP A 253 -9.78 -3.28 -8.16
C TRP A 253 -9.82 -4.15 -6.92
N GLU A 254 -9.91 -3.51 -5.75
CA GLU A 254 -9.93 -4.18 -4.44
C GLU A 254 -11.16 -3.76 -3.63
N GLN A 255 -11.44 -4.51 -2.58
CA GLN A 255 -12.55 -4.26 -1.69
C GLN A 255 -12.06 -3.67 -0.37
N GLU A 256 -12.57 -2.47 -0.04
CA GLU A 256 -12.22 -1.75 1.18
C GLU A 256 -13.20 -2.04 2.34
N PRO A 257 -12.73 -1.89 3.59
CA PRO A 257 -13.56 -2.05 4.78
C PRO A 257 -14.80 -1.18 4.77
N GLN A 258 -15.96 -1.78 5.06
CA GLN A 258 -17.24 -1.07 5.14
C GLN A 258 -17.61 -0.64 6.58
N THR A 259 -16.92 -1.18 7.60
CA THR A 259 -17.17 -0.88 9.00
C THR A 259 -15.92 -0.28 9.67
N LEU A 260 -16.16 0.56 10.67
CA LEU A 260 -15.10 1.21 11.46
C LEU A 260 -14.20 0.20 12.18
N ASP A 261 -14.78 -0.89 12.69
CA ASP A 261 -14.03 -1.93 13.39
C ASP A 261 -13.00 -2.60 12.45
N VAL A 262 -13.43 -3.05 11.26
CA VAL A 262 -12.54 -3.67 10.27
C VAL A 262 -11.47 -2.69 9.80
N TRP A 263 -11.85 -1.44 9.54
CA TRP A 263 -10.94 -0.36 9.17
C TRP A 263 -9.90 -0.10 10.25
N PHE A 264 -10.33 0.02 11.51
CA PHE A 264 -9.44 0.31 12.64
C PHE A 264 -8.37 -0.78 12.81
N HIS A 265 -8.77 -2.05 12.75
CA HIS A 265 -7.84 -3.17 12.87
C HIS A 265 -6.88 -3.25 11.67
N GLN A 266 -7.36 -3.03 10.45
CA GLN A 266 -6.52 -3.01 9.25
C GLN A 266 -5.48 -1.88 9.32
N ARG A 267 -5.89 -0.65 9.63
CA ARG A 267 -4.99 0.51 9.72
C ARG A 267 -4.01 0.40 10.89
N THR A 268 -4.45 -0.14 12.02
CA THR A 268 -3.57 -0.43 13.17
C THR A 268 -2.45 -1.42 12.77
N ARG A 269 -2.77 -2.45 12.01
CA ARG A 269 -1.79 -3.40 11.49
C ARG A 269 -0.77 -2.70 10.59
N TRP A 270 -1.20 -1.80 9.71
CA TRP A 270 -0.31 -1.01 8.84
C TRP A 270 0.62 -0.11 9.66
N VAL A 271 0.09 0.60 10.64
CA VAL A 271 0.92 1.44 11.53
C VAL A 271 2.00 0.61 12.23
N LYS A 272 1.64 -0.51 12.85
CA LYS A 272 2.61 -1.40 13.50
C LYS A 272 3.68 -1.90 12.54
N GLY A 273 3.27 -2.33 11.34
CA GLY A 273 4.18 -2.80 10.30
C GLY A 273 5.15 -1.72 9.84
N ASN A 274 4.67 -0.51 9.59
CA ASN A 274 5.52 0.61 9.18
C ASN A 274 6.47 1.06 10.30
N ILE A 275 6.01 1.08 11.56
CA ILE A 275 6.88 1.36 12.71
C ILE A 275 8.01 0.31 12.79
N TYR A 276 7.69 -0.99 12.62
CA TYR A 276 8.70 -2.04 12.58
C TYR A 276 9.76 -1.76 11.49
N VAL A 277 9.34 -1.41 10.28
CA VAL A 277 10.26 -1.12 9.16
C VAL A 277 11.14 0.08 9.47
N VAL A 278 10.57 1.16 10.01
CA VAL A 278 11.32 2.36 10.40
C VAL A 278 12.34 2.06 11.49
N VAL A 279 11.95 1.38 12.55
CA VAL A 279 12.84 1.03 13.67
C VAL A 279 13.97 0.09 13.21
N LYS A 280 13.63 -0.95 12.42
CA LYS A 280 14.61 -1.89 11.83
C LYS A 280 15.68 -1.16 11.02
N ASN A 281 15.29 -0.13 10.28
CA ASN A 281 16.16 0.58 9.34
C ASN A 281 16.69 1.94 9.88
N ALA A 282 16.32 2.37 11.08
CA ALA A 282 16.66 3.70 11.63
C ALA A 282 18.17 3.99 11.61
N LYS A 283 19.00 2.99 11.92
CA LYS A 283 20.47 3.12 11.89
C LYS A 283 21.04 3.48 10.51
N LEU A 284 20.27 3.21 9.44
CA LEU A 284 20.68 3.51 8.06
C LEU A 284 20.62 5.01 7.74
N LEU A 285 19.89 5.81 8.53
CA LEU A 285 19.90 7.27 8.39
C LEU A 285 21.30 7.86 8.43
N PHE A 286 22.18 7.28 9.24
CA PHE A 286 23.54 7.75 9.46
C PHE A 286 24.60 6.99 8.66
N LYS A 287 24.21 5.98 7.85
CA LYS A 287 25.13 5.15 7.06
C LYS A 287 25.05 5.52 5.57
N LYS A 288 26.17 5.33 4.84
CA LYS A 288 26.21 5.52 3.37
C LYS A 288 25.21 4.59 2.66
N ALA A 289 25.08 3.35 3.11
CA ALA A 289 24.13 2.36 2.57
C ALA A 289 22.65 2.79 2.66
N GLY A 290 22.32 3.70 3.60
CA GLY A 290 20.96 4.25 3.73
C GLY A 290 20.64 5.42 2.78
N ARG A 291 21.64 5.92 2.04
CA ARG A 291 21.43 7.10 1.17
C ARG A 291 20.22 6.96 0.22
N PRO A 292 20.00 5.82 -0.44
CA PRO A 292 18.86 5.66 -1.36
C PRO A 292 17.49 5.78 -0.69
N ILE A 293 17.37 5.36 0.57
CA ILE A 293 16.11 5.29 1.33
C ILE A 293 15.97 6.38 2.40
N ARG A 294 16.95 7.28 2.52
CA ARG A 294 17.00 8.27 3.61
C ARG A 294 15.78 9.17 3.63
N PHE A 295 15.31 9.60 2.45
CA PHE A 295 14.11 10.41 2.35
C PHE A 295 12.87 9.65 2.88
N ASP A 296 12.68 8.40 2.46
CA ASP A 296 11.55 7.59 2.90
C ASP A 296 11.60 7.31 4.41
N LEU A 297 12.78 7.00 4.95
CA LEU A 297 12.95 6.84 6.41
C LEU A 297 12.58 8.11 7.17
N LEU A 298 13.04 9.29 6.72
CA LEU A 298 12.71 10.57 7.34
C LEU A 298 11.22 10.90 7.17
N TYR A 299 10.64 10.62 6.01
CA TYR A 299 9.23 10.84 5.74
C TYR A 299 8.33 9.98 6.64
N PHE A 300 8.61 8.68 6.74
CA PHE A 300 7.87 7.78 7.62
C PHE A 300 8.10 8.11 9.10
N LEU A 301 9.32 8.41 9.50
CA LEU A 301 9.63 8.85 10.86
C LEU A 301 8.88 10.13 11.20
N SER A 302 8.89 11.12 10.31
CA SER A 302 8.16 12.37 10.48
C SER A 302 6.65 12.12 10.58
N THR A 303 6.08 11.30 9.71
CA THR A 303 4.64 11.05 9.68
C THR A 303 4.17 10.30 10.92
N TYR A 304 4.82 9.19 11.29
CA TYR A 304 4.33 8.34 12.38
C TYR A 304 4.72 8.82 13.78
N PHE A 305 5.82 9.53 13.93
CA PHE A 305 6.27 9.97 15.25
C PHE A 305 6.12 11.48 15.45
N LEU A 306 6.63 12.29 14.53
CA LEU A 306 6.65 13.74 14.74
C LEU A 306 5.27 14.36 14.49
N LEU A 307 4.64 14.10 13.34
CA LEU A 307 3.34 14.69 12.99
C LEU A 307 2.24 14.19 13.93
N MET A 308 2.16 12.88 14.21
CA MET A 308 1.13 12.34 15.09
C MET A 308 1.26 12.89 16.53
N THR A 309 2.48 12.96 17.06
CA THR A 309 2.73 13.57 18.37
C THR A 309 2.35 15.06 18.36
N ALA A 310 2.70 15.78 17.28
CA ALA A 310 2.39 17.20 17.14
C ALA A 310 0.88 17.46 17.07
N LEU A 311 0.13 16.62 16.36
CA LEU A 311 -1.34 16.72 16.30
C LEU A 311 -1.99 16.43 17.64
N ILE A 312 -1.58 15.38 18.35
CA ILE A 312 -2.09 15.06 19.69
C ILE A 312 -1.83 16.21 20.66
N LEU A 313 -0.62 16.77 20.66
CA LEU A 313 -0.29 17.93 21.50
C LEU A 313 -1.13 19.16 21.12
N SER A 314 -1.34 19.41 19.83
CA SER A 314 -2.18 20.50 19.33
C SER A 314 -3.61 20.36 19.81
N ASP A 315 -4.20 19.16 19.73
CA ASP A 315 -5.57 18.88 20.18
C ASP A 315 -5.71 19.02 21.70
N VAL A 316 -4.74 18.54 22.48
CA VAL A 316 -4.71 18.72 23.94
C VAL A 316 -4.66 20.21 24.29
N VAL A 317 -3.78 20.99 23.68
CA VAL A 317 -3.69 22.43 23.91
C VAL A 317 -4.99 23.14 23.52
N PHE A 318 -5.61 22.76 22.40
CA PHE A 318 -6.90 23.29 21.98
C PHE A 318 -8.00 23.03 23.03
N VAL A 319 -8.14 21.80 23.49
CA VAL A 319 -9.14 21.43 24.52
C VAL A 319 -8.90 22.19 25.83
N LEU A 320 -7.65 22.28 26.29
CA LEU A 320 -7.29 23.04 27.49
C LEU A 320 -7.58 24.53 27.35
N SER A 321 -7.35 25.10 26.16
CA SER A 321 -7.65 26.49 25.86
C SER A 321 -9.16 26.79 25.88
N VAL A 322 -9.97 25.90 25.27
CA VAL A 322 -11.44 26.01 25.28
C VAL A 322 -11.99 25.87 26.73
N ALA A 323 -11.36 25.00 27.54
CA ALA A 323 -11.71 24.84 28.95
C ALA A 323 -11.26 26.00 29.88
N GLY A 324 -10.54 27.00 29.31
CA GLY A 324 -9.99 28.13 30.09
C GLY A 324 -8.80 27.76 30.99
N LEU A 325 -8.24 26.57 30.82
CA LEU A 325 -7.11 26.03 31.58
C LEU A 325 -5.73 26.39 31.00
N ALA A 326 -5.70 26.84 29.78
CA ALA A 326 -4.48 27.30 29.10
C ALA A 326 -4.75 28.57 28.30
N HIS A 327 -3.81 29.51 28.32
CA HIS A 327 -3.84 30.72 27.50
C HIS A 327 -2.72 30.64 26.48
N SER A 328 -3.02 30.99 25.21
CA SER A 328 -2.04 31.03 24.13
C SER A 328 -1.90 32.48 23.65
N ASP A 329 -0.71 33.04 23.75
CA ASP A 329 -0.39 34.39 23.25
C ASP A 329 -0.38 34.49 21.72
N LEU A 330 -0.66 33.38 21.01
CA LEU A 330 -0.61 33.27 19.55
C LEU A 330 -1.99 33.32 18.87
N GLN A 331 -3.05 33.75 19.55
CA GLN A 331 -4.44 33.54 19.09
C GLN A 331 -4.72 33.99 17.64
N GLY A 332 -4.33 35.17 17.24
CA GLY A 332 -4.62 35.66 15.87
C GLY A 332 -3.84 34.96 14.78
N PHE A 333 -2.54 34.75 14.96
CA PHE A 333 -1.66 34.07 14.01
C PHE A 333 -1.95 32.56 13.94
N SER A 334 -2.31 31.95 15.07
CA SER A 334 -2.68 30.56 15.16
C SER A 334 -3.90 30.21 14.30
N ASN A 335 -4.95 31.06 14.34
CA ASN A 335 -6.17 30.83 13.56
C ASN A 335 -5.92 30.94 12.03
N ALA A 336 -5.11 31.89 11.60
CA ALA A 336 -4.73 32.03 10.20
C ALA A 336 -3.93 30.82 9.71
N LEU A 337 -2.98 30.34 10.50
CA LEU A 337 -2.21 29.15 10.19
C LEU A 337 -3.10 27.91 10.09
N TRP A 338 -4.02 27.72 11.05
CA TRP A 338 -4.94 26.60 11.06
C TRP A 338 -5.84 26.59 9.81
N LEU A 339 -6.44 27.74 9.47
CA LEU A 339 -7.25 27.89 8.25
C LEU A 339 -6.46 27.57 6.98
N PHE A 340 -5.22 28.05 6.90
CA PHE A 340 -4.36 27.79 5.76
C PHE A 340 -3.98 26.32 5.67
N GLY A 341 -3.77 25.63 6.79
CA GLY A 341 -3.55 24.18 6.85
C GLY A 341 -4.71 23.38 6.27
N ILE A 342 -5.95 23.75 6.62
CA ILE A 342 -7.18 23.18 6.04
C ILE A 342 -7.19 23.36 4.52
N ILE A 343 -6.95 24.60 4.06
CA ILE A 343 -6.95 24.94 2.63
C ILE A 343 -5.90 24.11 1.88
N MET A 344 -4.68 23.98 2.41
CA MET A 344 -3.61 23.17 1.82
C MET A 344 -4.00 21.68 1.74
N PHE A 345 -4.60 21.13 2.78
CA PHE A 345 -5.09 19.76 2.77
C PHE A 345 -6.16 19.55 1.69
N ILE A 346 -7.16 20.44 1.64
CA ILE A 346 -8.26 20.36 0.66
C ILE A 346 -7.71 20.45 -0.77
N ILE A 347 -6.85 21.43 -1.06
CA ILE A 347 -6.27 21.60 -2.39
C ILE A 347 -5.44 20.39 -2.78
N SER A 348 -4.53 19.94 -1.91
CA SER A 348 -3.67 18.79 -2.20
C SER A 348 -4.48 17.54 -2.48
N THR A 349 -5.49 17.24 -1.66
CA THR A 349 -6.36 16.07 -1.83
C THR A 349 -7.23 16.20 -3.07
N PHE A 350 -7.80 17.37 -3.33
CA PHE A 350 -8.63 17.63 -4.50
C PHE A 350 -7.85 17.45 -5.81
N VAL A 351 -6.64 17.99 -5.90
CA VAL A 351 -5.78 17.82 -7.07
C VAL A 351 -5.55 16.34 -7.36
N THR A 352 -5.28 15.50 -6.34
CA THR A 352 -5.08 14.05 -6.56
C THR A 352 -6.33 13.34 -7.06
N VAL A 353 -7.51 13.76 -6.61
CA VAL A 353 -8.80 13.20 -7.04
C VAL A 353 -9.14 13.60 -8.48
N THR A 354 -8.76 14.80 -8.91
CA THR A 354 -9.04 15.27 -10.29
C THR A 354 -8.28 14.49 -11.37
N ILE A 355 -7.17 13.84 -11.03
CA ILE A 355 -6.39 13.00 -11.95
C ILE A 355 -7.19 11.75 -12.37
N GLU A 356 -8.08 11.25 -11.51
CA GLU A 356 -8.79 10.01 -11.74
C GLU A 356 -10.11 10.20 -12.48
N LYS A 357 -10.26 9.44 -13.57
CA LYS A 357 -11.49 9.46 -14.37
C LYS A 357 -12.73 9.11 -13.52
N GLY A 358 -13.73 9.99 -13.55
CA GLY A 358 -15.00 9.79 -12.83
C GLY A 358 -14.98 10.19 -11.35
N GLU A 359 -13.86 10.70 -10.82
CA GLU A 359 -13.77 11.17 -9.44
C GLU A 359 -13.91 12.70 -9.29
N MET A 360 -13.85 13.46 -10.37
CA MET A 360 -14.10 14.92 -10.35
C MET A 360 -15.61 15.19 -10.18
N ARG A 361 -16.09 15.09 -8.93
CA ARG A 361 -17.51 15.29 -8.57
C ARG A 361 -17.59 16.31 -7.43
N PHE A 362 -18.61 17.16 -7.44
CA PHE A 362 -18.85 18.12 -6.36
C PHE A 362 -18.97 17.45 -4.99
N SER A 363 -19.62 16.29 -4.93
CA SER A 363 -19.72 15.49 -3.68
C SER A 363 -18.35 15.16 -3.07
N ASN A 364 -17.31 14.93 -3.89
CA ASN A 364 -15.98 14.63 -3.37
C ASN A 364 -15.35 15.84 -2.65
N ILE A 365 -15.69 17.07 -3.02
CA ILE A 365 -15.26 18.27 -2.28
C ILE A 365 -15.81 18.26 -0.86
N LEU A 366 -17.09 17.92 -0.70
CA LEU A 366 -17.74 17.80 0.61
C LEU A 366 -17.09 16.67 1.43
N TYR A 367 -16.85 15.50 0.80
CA TYR A 367 -16.15 14.40 1.47
C TYR A 367 -14.73 14.79 1.91
N ILE A 368 -13.97 15.54 1.12
CA ILE A 368 -12.62 16.00 1.48
C ILE A 368 -12.66 16.92 2.70
N ILE A 369 -13.64 17.83 2.79
CA ILE A 369 -13.84 18.68 3.97
C ILE A 369 -14.14 17.82 5.21
N PHE A 370 -15.05 16.85 5.09
CA PHE A 370 -15.35 15.91 6.17
C PHE A 370 -14.16 15.02 6.55
N MET A 371 -13.35 14.63 5.58
CA MET A 371 -12.11 13.90 5.85
C MET A 371 -11.16 14.67 6.75
N TYR A 372 -10.99 15.97 6.51
CA TYR A 372 -10.15 16.79 7.37
C TYR A 372 -10.67 16.83 8.81
N LEU A 373 -11.98 17.02 8.99
CA LEU A 373 -12.58 17.21 10.32
C LEU A 373 -12.74 15.90 11.11
N VAL A 374 -13.02 14.78 10.43
CA VAL A 374 -13.40 13.53 11.09
C VAL A 374 -12.39 12.41 10.80
N TYR A 375 -12.14 12.11 9.52
CA TYR A 375 -11.33 10.96 9.14
C TYR A 375 -9.86 11.09 9.56
N SER A 376 -9.32 12.31 9.50
CA SER A 376 -7.95 12.60 9.97
C SER A 376 -7.83 12.36 11.49
N GLN A 377 -8.86 12.70 12.26
CA GLN A 377 -8.88 12.47 13.72
C GLN A 377 -8.95 10.97 14.04
N MET A 378 -9.69 10.19 13.25
CA MET A 378 -9.72 8.74 13.39
C MET A 378 -8.31 8.12 13.20
N TRP A 379 -7.48 8.67 12.30
CA TRP A 379 -6.09 8.24 12.12
C TRP A 379 -5.20 8.49 13.34
N LEU A 380 -5.46 9.55 14.13
CA LEU A 380 -4.73 9.79 15.39
C LEU A 380 -4.97 8.64 16.37
N ALA A 381 -6.22 8.21 16.52
CA ALA A 381 -6.55 7.08 17.39
C ALA A 381 -5.87 5.79 16.93
N VAL A 382 -5.88 5.51 15.61
CA VAL A 382 -5.20 4.35 15.01
C VAL A 382 -3.70 4.41 15.24
N ALA A 383 -3.08 5.57 15.01
CA ALA A 383 -1.63 5.75 15.15
C ALA A 383 -1.20 5.58 16.62
N ALA A 384 -1.92 6.21 17.56
CA ALA A 384 -1.66 6.06 18.98
C ALA A 384 -1.80 4.60 19.46
N TYR A 385 -2.90 3.95 19.07
CA TYR A 385 -3.14 2.55 19.44
C TYR A 385 -2.13 1.61 18.81
N GLY A 386 -1.77 1.84 17.52
CA GLY A 386 -0.74 1.08 16.81
C GLY A 386 0.64 1.22 17.45
N MET A 387 1.03 2.43 17.83
CA MET A 387 2.31 2.70 18.49
C MET A 387 2.39 2.01 19.87
N VAL A 388 1.37 2.19 20.71
CA VAL A 388 1.29 1.53 22.03
C VAL A 388 1.30 0.01 21.85
N GLY A 389 0.54 -0.51 20.88
CA GLY A 389 0.50 -1.93 20.56
C GLY A 389 1.87 -2.47 20.15
N TYR A 390 2.59 -1.75 19.28
CA TYR A 390 3.94 -2.13 18.86
C TYR A 390 4.91 -2.17 20.04
N ILE A 391 4.94 -1.12 20.89
CA ILE A 391 5.80 -1.07 22.08
C ILE A 391 5.49 -2.24 23.02
N ARG A 392 4.20 -2.49 23.28
CA ARG A 392 3.75 -3.60 24.13
C ARG A 392 4.18 -4.96 23.59
N GLU A 393 4.07 -5.20 22.26
CA GLU A 393 4.52 -6.44 21.63
C GLU A 393 6.04 -6.63 21.77
N GLN A 394 6.84 -5.55 21.65
CA GLN A 394 8.29 -5.62 21.83
C GLN A 394 8.68 -5.90 23.29
N VAL A 395 8.05 -5.20 24.25
CA VAL A 395 8.35 -5.36 25.70
C VAL A 395 7.97 -6.75 26.21
N PHE A 396 6.83 -7.29 25.77
CA PHE A 396 6.32 -8.60 26.24
C PHE A 396 6.68 -9.75 25.30
N HIS A 397 7.54 -9.53 24.29
CA HIS A 397 7.97 -10.52 23.29
C HIS A 397 6.80 -11.30 22.65
N LYS A 398 5.64 -10.64 22.45
CA LYS A 398 4.48 -11.24 21.81
C LYS A 398 4.59 -11.13 20.31
N GLN A 399 4.32 -12.25 19.62
CA GLN A 399 4.20 -12.20 18.16
C GLN A 399 2.94 -11.42 17.77
N ALA A 400 3.09 -10.51 16.81
CA ALA A 400 1.98 -9.79 16.23
C ALA A 400 1.05 -10.79 15.52
N LYS A 401 -0.23 -10.81 15.91
CA LYS A 401 -1.23 -11.64 15.21
C LYS A 401 -1.72 -10.93 13.97
N TRP A 402 -1.72 -11.65 12.86
CA TRP A 402 -2.33 -11.18 11.63
C TRP A 402 -3.86 -11.14 11.78
N TYR A 403 -4.45 -9.95 11.58
CA TYR A 403 -5.90 -9.77 11.58
C TYR A 403 -6.41 -9.85 10.15
N LYS A 404 -7.29 -10.82 9.87
CA LYS A 404 -7.92 -10.96 8.57
C LYS A 404 -8.95 -9.87 8.34
N THR A 405 -8.85 -9.15 7.22
CA THR A 405 -9.88 -8.19 6.78
C THR A 405 -11.14 -8.94 6.34
N LYS A 406 -12.29 -8.61 6.91
CA LYS A 406 -13.59 -9.20 6.53
C LYS A 406 -13.94 -8.81 5.09
N ARG A 407 -14.39 -9.79 4.29
CA ARG A 407 -14.87 -9.59 2.92
C ARG A 407 -16.39 -9.51 2.85
N TYR A 408 -16.89 -8.86 1.83
CA TYR A 408 -18.32 -8.65 1.60
C TYR A 408 -18.68 -9.19 0.22
N LYS A 409 -19.93 -9.70 0.08
CA LYS A 409 -20.46 -10.20 -1.20
C LYS A 409 -20.71 -9.08 -2.19
#